data_989ad9d1d6b5637510e1bc8563c65701
#
_entry.id   989ad9d1d6b5637510e1bc8563c65701
#
_cell.length_a   1.000
_cell.length_b   1.000
_cell.length_c   1.000
_cell.angle_alpha   90.00
_cell.angle_beta   90.00
_cell.angle_gamma   90.00
#
_symmetry.space_group_name_H-M   'P 1'
#
loop_
_entity.id
_entity.type
_entity.pdbx_description
1 polymer ?
#
loop_
_entity_poly.entity_id
_entity_poly.type
_entity_poly.pdbx_seq_one_letter_code
_entity_poly.pdbx_strand_id
1 'polypeptide(L)'
;MHSQLSLSTISSLIDGTLANPAELLGPHPVDYRGQTAVAIRSYLPKAASAWVLDRRRGLRLPMRRIHPAGVFEGLAPIEGWRFDPHGRLCLASTPQPKASSAAPRGFEETKDSVYAIEVTDKRGNITVMHDPYAAPSILSDFDRYLIGEGKHLELYTRLGAHPRVIDGRSGINFAVWAPNARTVQIVGDFNGWDGRGHAARVHANLGVWELFVPEARVGDKYKFRVLTQQGEWVDKCDPLAFAAELPPLTASIITDLNSYHWNDGEWMSHRAHSQPLRQPMNVFEVHLGSWQKGPGRPHGWLHYRDLAHRLADYCRRMNFTHVELLPVSEHPFTGSWGYQTVGYYAPTSRHGSPDDFMYFVDYLHQRGIGVLIDWVPAHFPKDNHGLRRFDGSALYEHEDPRKGEHPDWGTLIFNYGRNEVRNFLVANALFWLDKYHIDGLRVDAVASMLYLDYSRQHGQWVPNQYGGRENLEAMDFLREFNTVVHEKHPGAVTIAEESTAWPGVSRPVYSGGLGFTLKWNMGWMNDTLRYFRQEPIHRQFHHGELTFSLIYAFTENFVLPL
;
A
#
# COMPACT_ATOMS: atom_id res chain seq x y z
N MET A 1 -2.43 3.18 -47.00
CA MET A 1 -3.06 4.17 -46.09
C MET A 1 -2.34 4.07 -44.78
N HIS A 2 -1.85 5.17 -44.27
CA HIS A 2 -1.25 5.19 -42.93
C HIS A 2 -2.38 5.03 -41.95
N SER A 3 -2.12 4.38 -40.80
CA SER A 3 -3.04 4.47 -39.69
C SER A 3 -3.30 5.97 -39.45
N GLN A 4 -4.56 6.40 -39.59
CA GLN A 4 -4.92 7.82 -39.46
C GLN A 4 -4.89 8.18 -37.96
N LEU A 5 -3.66 8.29 -37.45
CA LEU A 5 -3.50 8.86 -36.10
C LEU A 5 -3.73 10.36 -36.20
N SER A 6 -4.61 10.90 -35.37
CA SER A 6 -4.84 12.33 -35.32
C SER A 6 -3.58 13.04 -34.81
N LEU A 7 -3.24 14.18 -35.39
CA LEU A 7 -2.13 15.01 -34.89
C LEU A 7 -2.35 15.41 -33.44
N SER A 8 -3.59 15.63 -33.01
CA SER A 8 -3.93 15.95 -31.62
C SER A 8 -3.58 14.81 -30.66
N THR A 9 -3.84 13.55 -31.02
CA THR A 9 -3.47 12.37 -30.20
C THR A 9 -1.96 12.26 -30.07
N ILE A 10 -1.22 12.47 -31.15
CA ILE A 10 0.26 12.46 -31.13
C ILE A 10 0.79 13.61 -30.25
N SER A 11 0.22 14.81 -30.36
CA SER A 11 0.61 15.94 -29.50
C SER A 11 0.36 15.62 -28.03
N SER A 12 -0.81 15.09 -27.68
CA SER A 12 -1.11 14.70 -26.30
C SER A 12 -0.16 13.63 -25.76
N LEU A 13 0.30 12.68 -26.60
CA LEU A 13 1.32 11.71 -26.22
C LEU A 13 2.65 12.40 -25.90
N ILE A 14 3.11 13.30 -26.77
CA ILE A 14 4.38 14.01 -26.63
C ILE A 14 4.39 14.91 -25.40
N ASP A 15 3.28 15.57 -25.14
CA ASP A 15 3.07 16.43 -23.96
C ASP A 15 2.84 15.61 -22.68
N GLY A 16 2.72 14.28 -22.82
CA GLY A 16 2.48 13.37 -21.69
C GLY A 16 1.07 13.44 -21.12
N THR A 17 0.12 14.07 -21.84
CA THR A 17 -1.26 14.29 -21.38
C THR A 17 -2.28 13.31 -21.97
N LEU A 18 -1.83 12.34 -22.76
CA LEU A 18 -2.70 11.32 -23.34
C LEU A 18 -3.28 10.42 -22.23
N ALA A 19 -4.60 10.35 -22.14
CA ALA A 19 -5.30 9.66 -21.07
C ALA A 19 -5.03 8.14 -21.03
N ASN A 20 -4.92 7.50 -22.19
CA ASN A 20 -4.59 6.08 -22.28
C ASN A 20 -3.56 5.83 -23.38
N PRO A 21 -2.26 5.91 -23.07
CA PRO A 21 -1.20 5.70 -24.06
C PRO A 21 -1.23 4.31 -24.71
N ALA A 22 -1.76 3.29 -24.04
CA ALA A 22 -1.87 1.94 -24.58
C ALA A 22 -2.87 1.83 -25.76
N GLU A 23 -3.73 2.82 -25.97
CA GLU A 23 -4.57 2.90 -27.18
C GLU A 23 -3.78 3.31 -28.42
N LEU A 24 -2.63 3.92 -28.23
CA LEU A 24 -1.75 4.35 -29.31
C LEU A 24 -0.47 3.53 -29.39
N LEU A 25 0.20 3.33 -28.25
CA LEU A 25 1.49 2.63 -28.13
C LEU A 25 1.28 1.12 -27.95
N GLY A 26 2.31 0.35 -28.31
CA GLY A 26 2.23 -1.10 -28.31
C GLY A 26 1.73 -1.69 -29.63
N PRO A 27 1.35 -2.97 -29.64
CA PRO A 27 0.88 -3.70 -30.80
C PRO A 27 -0.61 -3.51 -31.04
N HIS A 28 -1.01 -3.09 -32.24
CA HIS A 28 -2.41 -2.88 -32.65
C HIS A 28 -2.74 -3.62 -33.94
N PRO A 29 -3.92 -4.26 -34.04
CA PRO A 29 -4.40 -4.76 -35.33
C PRO A 29 -4.76 -3.59 -36.23
N VAL A 30 -4.29 -3.65 -37.50
CA VAL A 30 -4.59 -2.63 -38.52
C VAL A 30 -4.92 -3.30 -39.84
N ASP A 31 -5.73 -2.64 -40.65
CA ASP A 31 -5.89 -3.02 -42.07
C ASP A 31 -4.74 -2.40 -42.87
N TYR A 32 -3.96 -3.24 -43.52
CA TYR A 32 -2.92 -2.81 -44.46
C TYR A 32 -3.14 -3.46 -45.80
N ARG A 33 -3.63 -2.68 -46.76
CA ARG A 33 -3.93 -3.11 -48.14
C ARG A 33 -4.97 -4.25 -48.25
N GLY A 34 -5.98 -4.22 -47.38
CA GLY A 34 -7.03 -5.24 -47.35
C GLY A 34 -6.64 -6.53 -46.61
N GLN A 35 -5.51 -6.53 -45.90
CA GLN A 35 -5.06 -7.63 -45.04
C GLN A 35 -4.83 -7.15 -43.62
N THR A 36 -5.13 -8.01 -42.66
CA THR A 36 -4.83 -7.72 -41.25
C THR A 36 -3.32 -7.74 -41.03
N ALA A 37 -2.81 -6.65 -40.49
CA ALA A 37 -1.41 -6.49 -40.09
C ALA A 37 -1.33 -6.03 -38.62
N VAL A 38 -0.14 -6.05 -38.05
CA VAL A 38 0.14 -5.53 -36.73
C VAL A 38 0.96 -4.25 -36.85
N ALA A 39 0.42 -3.14 -36.35
CA ALA A 39 1.18 -1.92 -36.17
C ALA A 39 1.78 -1.91 -34.77
N ILE A 40 3.10 -1.80 -34.66
CA ILE A 40 3.84 -1.65 -33.39
C ILE A 40 4.29 -0.21 -33.31
N ARG A 41 3.81 0.52 -32.27
CA ARG A 41 4.11 1.94 -32.07
C ARG A 41 4.83 2.18 -30.77
N SER A 42 5.84 3.05 -30.83
CA SER A 42 6.63 3.39 -29.64
C SER A 42 7.02 4.86 -29.64
N TYR A 43 7.11 5.44 -28.44
CA TYR A 43 7.61 6.78 -28.21
C TYR A 43 9.08 6.72 -27.79
N LEU A 44 9.98 7.08 -28.68
CA LEU A 44 11.44 6.95 -28.57
C LEU A 44 12.11 8.29 -28.90
N PRO A 45 12.01 9.32 -28.03
CA PRO A 45 12.45 10.69 -28.35
C PRO A 45 13.96 10.82 -28.60
N LYS A 46 14.79 9.91 -28.04
CA LYS A 46 16.25 9.91 -28.20
C LYS A 46 16.75 9.06 -29.37
N ALA A 47 15.86 8.28 -30.01
CA ALA A 47 16.25 7.40 -31.11
C ALA A 47 16.57 8.15 -32.38
N ALA A 48 17.61 7.71 -33.09
CA ALA A 48 17.86 8.07 -34.49
C ALA A 48 17.08 7.16 -35.46
N SER A 49 17.06 5.85 -35.17
CA SER A 49 16.26 4.85 -35.88
C SER A 49 15.80 3.75 -34.92
N ALA A 50 14.75 3.02 -35.34
CA ALA A 50 14.23 1.90 -34.54
C ALA A 50 13.79 0.75 -35.45
N TRP A 51 13.79 -0.46 -34.91
CA TRP A 51 13.45 -1.69 -35.61
C TRP A 51 12.65 -2.61 -34.69
N VAL A 52 11.64 -3.28 -35.20
CA VAL A 52 10.97 -4.39 -34.53
C VAL A 52 11.76 -5.66 -34.78
N LEU A 53 12.12 -6.37 -33.72
CA LEU A 53 12.82 -7.66 -33.79
C LEU A 53 11.85 -8.78 -33.38
N ASP A 54 11.53 -9.66 -34.33
CA ASP A 54 10.97 -10.98 -34.02
C ASP A 54 12.11 -12.00 -34.04
N ARG A 55 12.63 -12.29 -32.86
CA ARG A 55 13.80 -13.19 -32.72
C ARG A 55 13.52 -14.63 -33.12
N ARG A 56 12.26 -15.07 -33.05
CA ARG A 56 11.89 -16.45 -33.40
C ARG A 56 11.88 -16.67 -34.90
N ARG A 57 11.39 -15.66 -35.64
CA ARG A 57 11.34 -15.70 -37.11
C ARG A 57 12.60 -15.13 -37.76
N GLY A 58 13.53 -14.62 -36.95
CA GLY A 58 14.72 -13.93 -37.47
C GLY A 58 14.40 -12.65 -38.24
N LEU A 59 13.23 -12.05 -38.00
CA LEU A 59 12.80 -10.87 -38.72
C LEU A 59 13.27 -9.59 -38.02
N ARG A 60 13.77 -8.66 -38.81
CA ARG A 60 14.13 -7.30 -38.37
C ARG A 60 13.40 -6.31 -39.31
N LEU A 61 12.35 -5.67 -38.79
CA LEU A 61 11.46 -4.81 -39.54
C LEU A 61 11.71 -3.34 -39.20
N PRO A 62 11.92 -2.45 -40.17
CA PRO A 62 12.18 -1.04 -39.89
C PRO A 62 10.93 -0.37 -39.31
N MET A 63 11.14 0.48 -38.30
CA MET A 63 10.11 1.40 -37.82
C MET A 63 10.30 2.76 -38.48
N ARG A 64 9.23 3.25 -39.05
CA ARG A 64 9.22 4.59 -39.62
C ARG A 64 8.96 5.62 -38.54
N ARG A 65 9.73 6.69 -38.49
CA ARG A 65 9.42 7.84 -37.66
C ARG A 65 8.22 8.57 -38.24
N ILE A 66 7.08 8.53 -37.54
CA ILE A 66 5.82 9.16 -37.96
C ILE A 66 5.65 10.58 -37.42
N HIS A 67 6.47 10.94 -36.39
CA HIS A 67 6.51 12.30 -35.82
C HIS A 67 7.95 12.69 -35.43
N PRO A 68 8.38 13.95 -35.64
CA PRO A 68 9.74 14.43 -35.34
C PRO A 68 10.14 14.27 -33.88
N ALA A 69 9.19 14.36 -32.92
CA ALA A 69 9.42 14.19 -31.51
C ALA A 69 9.79 12.75 -31.08
N GLY A 70 9.83 11.80 -32.04
CA GLY A 70 10.27 10.43 -31.76
C GLY A 70 9.16 9.41 -31.64
N VAL A 71 8.01 9.62 -32.29
CA VAL A 71 6.98 8.57 -32.41
C VAL A 71 7.33 7.73 -33.64
N PHE A 72 7.46 6.41 -33.41
CA PHE A 72 7.81 5.43 -34.45
C PHE A 72 6.68 4.41 -34.65
N GLU A 73 6.50 3.95 -35.91
CA GLU A 73 5.55 2.90 -36.25
C GLU A 73 6.25 1.85 -37.16
N GLY A 74 6.20 0.58 -36.74
CA GLY A 74 6.58 -0.58 -37.54
C GLY A 74 5.34 -1.36 -37.95
N LEU A 75 5.28 -1.83 -39.20
CA LEU A 75 4.22 -2.67 -39.71
C LEU A 75 4.75 -4.09 -39.90
N ALA A 76 4.13 -5.06 -39.23
CA ALA A 76 4.47 -6.46 -39.34
C ALA A 76 3.29 -7.27 -39.91
N PRO A 77 3.56 -8.28 -40.80
CA PRO A 77 2.51 -9.19 -41.21
C PRO A 77 2.00 -10.01 -40.00
N ILE A 78 0.70 -10.26 -39.99
CA ILE A 78 0.07 -11.00 -38.88
C ILE A 78 0.43 -12.51 -38.89
N GLU A 79 0.96 -13.02 -39.97
CA GLU A 79 1.36 -14.43 -40.09
C GLU A 79 2.25 -14.88 -38.94
N GLY A 80 1.83 -15.94 -38.23
CA GLY A 80 2.49 -16.44 -37.01
C GLY A 80 2.19 -15.65 -35.74
N TRP A 81 1.42 -14.58 -35.84
CA TRP A 81 0.93 -13.77 -34.71
C TRP A 81 -0.60 -13.76 -34.67
N ARG A 82 -1.20 -13.63 -33.51
CA ARG A 82 -2.64 -13.42 -33.32
C ARG A 82 -2.88 -12.52 -32.14
N PHE A 83 -4.03 -11.86 -32.09
CA PHE A 83 -4.52 -11.21 -30.88
C PHE A 83 -5.39 -12.21 -30.10
N ASP A 84 -5.19 -12.29 -28.79
CA ASP A 84 -6.08 -13.02 -27.90
C ASP A 84 -7.38 -12.22 -27.65
N PRO A 85 -8.40 -12.79 -26.96
CA PRO A 85 -9.64 -12.08 -26.66
C PRO A 85 -9.49 -10.80 -25.84
N HIS A 86 -8.35 -10.62 -25.16
CA HIS A 86 -8.01 -9.43 -24.40
C HIS A 86 -7.18 -8.40 -25.18
N GLY A 87 -7.02 -8.60 -26.49
CA GLY A 87 -6.27 -7.70 -27.37
C GLY A 87 -4.73 -7.83 -27.28
N ARG A 88 -4.21 -8.88 -26.66
CA ARG A 88 -2.78 -9.15 -26.54
C ARG A 88 -2.25 -9.82 -27.80
N LEU A 89 -1.08 -9.37 -28.28
CA LEU A 89 -0.37 -10.02 -29.37
C LEU A 89 0.33 -11.31 -28.85
N CYS A 90 -0.05 -12.45 -29.40
CA CYS A 90 0.44 -13.78 -29.09
C CYS A 90 0.97 -14.49 -30.32
N LEU A 91 1.75 -15.56 -30.12
CA LEU A 91 2.12 -16.46 -31.21
C LEU A 91 0.91 -17.28 -31.66
N ALA A 92 0.71 -17.45 -32.95
CA ALA A 92 -0.41 -18.22 -33.49
C ALA A 92 -0.39 -19.71 -33.10
N SER A 93 0.79 -20.26 -32.83
CA SER A 93 1.01 -21.64 -32.44
C SER A 93 0.88 -21.91 -30.92
N THR A 94 0.65 -20.89 -30.12
CA THR A 94 0.46 -21.07 -28.66
C THR A 94 -0.93 -21.67 -28.41
N PRO A 95 -1.09 -22.84 -27.74
CA PRO A 95 -2.40 -23.38 -27.40
C PRO A 95 -3.18 -22.38 -26.57
N GLN A 96 -4.47 -22.22 -26.86
CA GLN A 96 -5.34 -21.45 -25.96
C GLN A 96 -5.36 -22.15 -24.60
N PRO A 97 -5.22 -21.45 -23.47
CA PRO A 97 -5.48 -22.05 -22.18
C PRO A 97 -6.95 -22.53 -22.20
N LYS A 98 -7.16 -23.84 -22.03
CA LYS A 98 -8.50 -24.37 -21.81
C LYS A 98 -9.03 -23.70 -20.56
N ALA A 99 -10.22 -23.14 -20.61
CA ALA A 99 -10.92 -22.63 -19.46
C ALA A 99 -11.05 -23.76 -18.43
N SER A 100 -10.14 -23.82 -17.46
CA SER A 100 -10.19 -24.75 -16.35
C SER A 100 -10.78 -24.00 -15.17
N SER A 101 -11.80 -24.61 -14.58
CA SER A 101 -12.53 -24.13 -13.40
C SER A 101 -11.75 -24.27 -12.08
N ALA A 102 -10.42 -24.36 -12.14
CA ALA A 102 -9.56 -24.40 -10.96
C ALA A 102 -8.64 -23.16 -11.01
N ALA A 103 -8.65 -22.38 -9.93
CA ALA A 103 -7.73 -21.25 -9.76
C ALA A 103 -6.29 -21.72 -9.99
N PRO A 104 -5.51 -21.09 -10.89
CA PRO A 104 -4.14 -21.50 -11.13
C PRO A 104 -3.27 -21.16 -9.92
N ARG A 105 -2.79 -22.18 -9.24
CA ARG A 105 -1.61 -22.08 -8.39
C ARG A 105 -0.39 -21.99 -9.31
N GLY A 106 0.25 -20.84 -9.35
CA GLY A 106 1.48 -20.62 -10.10
C GLY A 106 1.22 -20.17 -11.55
N PHE A 107 1.79 -19.02 -11.92
CA PHE A 107 1.85 -18.59 -13.30
C PHE A 107 2.73 -19.55 -14.08
N GLU A 108 2.18 -20.24 -15.10
CA GLU A 108 3.01 -20.92 -16.09
C GLU A 108 3.84 -19.86 -16.83
N GLU A 109 5.16 -19.99 -16.76
CA GLU A 109 6.13 -19.21 -17.53
C GLU A 109 5.88 -19.43 -19.02
N THR A 110 5.25 -18.46 -19.68
CA THR A 110 5.25 -18.44 -21.15
C THR A 110 6.61 -17.92 -21.61
N LYS A 111 7.43 -18.83 -22.05
CA LYS A 111 8.86 -18.66 -22.35
C LYS A 111 9.17 -17.79 -23.57
N ASP A 112 8.62 -16.68 -23.92
CA ASP A 112 9.19 -15.76 -24.92
C ASP A 112 8.24 -14.63 -25.32
N SER A 113 8.72 -13.42 -25.25
CA SER A 113 8.00 -12.28 -25.81
C SER A 113 7.95 -12.36 -27.35
N VAL A 114 6.84 -11.90 -27.88
CA VAL A 114 6.56 -11.95 -29.33
C VAL A 114 7.55 -11.11 -30.12
N TYR A 115 7.98 -9.97 -29.58
CA TYR A 115 8.95 -9.06 -30.22
C TYR A 115 9.75 -8.23 -29.21
N ALA A 116 10.80 -7.58 -29.70
CA ALA A 116 11.56 -6.53 -29.01
C ALA A 116 11.75 -5.33 -29.95
N ILE A 117 12.21 -4.22 -29.42
CA ILE A 117 12.52 -3.02 -30.19
C ILE A 117 14.03 -2.76 -30.13
N GLU A 118 14.69 -2.76 -31.27
CA GLU A 118 16.06 -2.32 -31.37
C GLU A 118 16.07 -0.82 -31.67
N VAL A 119 16.83 -0.08 -30.90
CA VAL A 119 16.91 1.38 -30.99
C VAL A 119 18.36 1.77 -31.25
N THR A 120 18.59 2.60 -32.24
CA THR A 120 19.89 3.26 -32.45
C THR A 120 19.76 4.72 -32.03
N ASP A 121 20.58 5.17 -31.09
CA ASP A 121 20.60 6.55 -30.66
C ASP A 121 21.33 7.49 -31.67
N LYS A 122 21.33 8.79 -31.39
CA LYS A 122 22.01 9.79 -32.21
C LYS A 122 23.53 9.66 -32.26
N ARG A 123 24.13 8.88 -31.35
CA ARG A 123 25.58 8.59 -31.29
C ARG A 123 25.94 7.28 -31.96
N GLY A 124 24.94 6.54 -32.49
CA GLY A 124 25.13 5.24 -33.14
C GLY A 124 25.13 4.05 -32.16
N ASN A 125 24.88 4.25 -30.86
CA ASN A 125 24.78 3.13 -29.92
C ASN A 125 23.48 2.37 -30.19
N ILE A 126 23.58 1.03 -30.20
CA ILE A 126 22.45 0.13 -30.41
C ILE A 126 22.07 -0.48 -29.08
N THR A 127 20.79 -0.35 -28.72
CA THR A 127 20.18 -0.99 -27.55
C THR A 127 18.94 -1.76 -27.97
N VAL A 128 18.69 -2.90 -27.32
CA VAL A 128 17.45 -3.65 -27.49
C VAL A 128 16.62 -3.46 -26.22
N MET A 129 15.44 -2.87 -26.39
CA MET A 129 14.50 -2.63 -25.33
C MET A 129 13.21 -3.43 -25.52
N HIS A 130 12.46 -3.55 -24.47
CA HIS A 130 11.17 -4.19 -24.49
C HIS A 130 10.05 -3.15 -24.49
N ASP A 131 8.98 -3.46 -25.17
CA ASP A 131 7.82 -2.56 -25.22
C ASP A 131 6.99 -2.74 -23.95
N PRO A 132 6.88 -1.71 -23.08
CA PRO A 132 6.08 -1.77 -21.86
C PRO A 132 4.60 -2.07 -22.14
N TYR A 133 4.10 -1.66 -23.32
CA TYR A 133 2.69 -1.80 -23.70
C TYR A 133 2.37 -3.18 -24.32
N ALA A 134 3.38 -4.01 -24.56
CA ALA A 134 3.17 -5.39 -25.00
C ALA A 134 2.79 -6.35 -23.87
N ALA A 135 3.14 -6.01 -22.63
CA ALA A 135 2.86 -6.85 -21.48
C ALA A 135 1.35 -6.88 -21.14
N PRO A 136 0.80 -8.05 -20.78
CA PRO A 136 -0.59 -8.14 -20.30
C PRO A 136 -0.76 -7.45 -18.95
N SER A 137 -2.03 -7.19 -18.60
CA SER A 137 -2.38 -6.86 -17.20
C SER A 137 -2.11 -8.05 -16.29
N ILE A 138 -1.61 -7.80 -15.09
CA ILE A 138 -1.52 -8.84 -14.04
C ILE A 138 -2.85 -9.01 -13.27
N LEU A 139 -3.77 -8.06 -13.42
CA LEU A 139 -5.08 -8.15 -12.77
C LEU A 139 -5.96 -9.16 -13.51
N SER A 140 -6.25 -10.29 -12.85
CA SER A 140 -7.24 -11.25 -13.32
C SER A 140 -8.66 -10.65 -13.29
N ASP A 141 -9.62 -11.29 -13.94
CA ASP A 141 -11.02 -10.84 -13.88
C ASP A 141 -11.57 -10.92 -12.45
N PHE A 142 -11.08 -11.89 -11.66
CA PHE A 142 -11.45 -12.01 -10.24
C PHE A 142 -10.83 -10.88 -9.40
N ASP A 143 -9.56 -10.52 -9.63
CA ASP A 143 -8.94 -9.35 -8.97
C ASP A 143 -9.72 -8.08 -9.28
N ARG A 144 -10.09 -7.87 -10.57
CA ARG A 144 -10.88 -6.71 -11.00
C ARG A 144 -12.24 -6.65 -10.31
N TYR A 145 -12.92 -7.79 -10.22
CA TYR A 145 -14.19 -7.87 -9.51
C TYR A 145 -14.02 -7.48 -8.04
N LEU A 146 -13.04 -8.08 -7.33
CA LEU A 146 -12.82 -7.80 -5.92
C LEU A 146 -12.39 -6.34 -5.65
N ILE A 147 -11.54 -5.78 -6.52
CA ILE A 147 -11.14 -4.36 -6.42
C ILE A 147 -12.35 -3.45 -6.62
N GLY A 148 -13.18 -3.74 -7.63
CA GLY A 148 -14.39 -2.97 -7.91
C GLY A 148 -15.43 -2.99 -6.79
N GLU A 149 -15.51 -4.12 -6.05
CA GLU A 149 -16.36 -4.25 -4.86
C GLU A 149 -15.71 -3.67 -3.59
N GLY A 150 -14.44 -3.26 -3.63
CA GLY A 150 -13.69 -2.84 -2.44
C GLY A 150 -13.48 -3.97 -1.43
N LYS A 151 -13.25 -5.20 -1.90
CA LYS A 151 -13.15 -6.43 -1.07
C LYS A 151 -11.90 -7.27 -1.35
N HIS A 152 -10.90 -6.69 -1.98
CA HIS A 152 -9.66 -7.40 -2.27
C HIS A 152 -8.74 -7.41 -1.03
N LEU A 153 -8.87 -8.41 -0.17
CA LEU A 153 -8.15 -8.49 1.11
C LEU A 153 -6.62 -8.52 0.95
N GLU A 154 -6.12 -9.06 -0.16
CA GLU A 154 -4.69 -9.07 -0.51
C GLU A 154 -4.34 -7.99 -1.54
N LEU A 155 -4.93 -6.80 -1.44
CA LEU A 155 -4.74 -5.69 -2.37
C LEU A 155 -3.24 -5.37 -2.59
N TYR A 156 -2.43 -5.51 -1.56
CA TYR A 156 -0.98 -5.34 -1.58
C TYR A 156 -0.21 -6.36 -2.45
N THR A 157 -0.87 -7.38 -2.99
CA THR A 157 -0.27 -8.30 -3.96
C THR A 157 -0.52 -7.89 -5.41
N ARG A 158 -1.37 -6.89 -5.63
CA ARG A 158 -1.81 -6.42 -6.95
C ARG A 158 -1.47 -4.97 -7.21
N LEU A 159 -1.74 -4.06 -6.26
CA LEU A 159 -1.36 -2.65 -6.36
C LEU A 159 0.00 -2.43 -5.70
N GLY A 160 0.70 -1.38 -6.12
CA GLY A 160 2.07 -1.09 -5.73
C GLY A 160 3.07 -1.44 -6.83
N ALA A 161 4.32 -1.71 -6.46
CA ALA A 161 5.42 -2.07 -7.35
C ALA A 161 5.88 -3.51 -7.08
N HIS A 162 5.65 -4.41 -8.02
CA HIS A 162 5.91 -5.83 -7.84
C HIS A 162 6.92 -6.39 -8.84
N PRO A 163 8.02 -7.02 -8.40
CA PRO A 163 8.87 -7.84 -9.25
C PRO A 163 8.04 -8.95 -9.93
N ARG A 164 8.14 -9.04 -11.23
CA ARG A 164 7.43 -10.02 -12.06
C ARG A 164 8.30 -10.52 -13.19
N VAL A 165 8.02 -11.73 -13.63
CA VAL A 165 8.51 -12.26 -14.90
C VAL A 165 7.30 -12.39 -15.83
N ILE A 166 7.26 -11.55 -16.87
CA ILE A 166 6.20 -11.55 -17.88
C ILE A 166 6.83 -11.89 -19.23
N ASP A 167 6.33 -12.95 -19.87
CA ASP A 167 6.86 -13.45 -21.16
C ASP A 167 8.39 -13.69 -21.14
N GLY A 168 8.87 -14.32 -20.03
CA GLY A 168 10.29 -14.62 -19.82
C GLY A 168 11.17 -13.41 -19.48
N ARG A 169 10.58 -12.27 -19.13
CA ARG A 169 11.31 -11.03 -18.82
C ARG A 169 11.06 -10.60 -17.39
N SER A 170 12.14 -10.44 -16.68
CA SER A 170 12.11 -9.79 -15.35
C SER A 170 11.87 -8.29 -15.51
N GLY A 171 11.08 -7.74 -14.63
CA GLY A 171 10.77 -6.31 -14.54
C GLY A 171 9.86 -6.04 -13.36
N ILE A 172 9.33 -4.85 -13.31
CA ILE A 172 8.42 -4.42 -12.23
C ILE A 172 7.06 -4.07 -12.81
N ASN A 173 6.02 -4.63 -12.24
CA ASN A 173 4.65 -4.19 -12.51
C ASN A 173 4.25 -3.15 -11.49
N PHE A 174 3.87 -1.98 -11.98
CA PHE A 174 3.37 -0.88 -11.16
C PHE A 174 1.86 -0.79 -11.34
N ALA A 175 1.14 -0.63 -10.23
CA ALA A 175 -0.30 -0.40 -10.27
C ALA A 175 -0.75 0.53 -9.13
N VAL A 176 -1.63 1.51 -9.45
CA VAL A 176 -2.13 2.47 -8.48
C VAL A 176 -3.59 2.84 -8.75
N TRP A 177 -4.33 3.05 -7.66
CA TRP A 177 -5.71 3.52 -7.74
C TRP A 177 -5.75 5.05 -7.74
N ALA A 178 -6.22 5.62 -8.86
CA ALA A 178 -6.35 7.07 -9.07
C ALA A 178 -7.47 7.35 -10.09
N PRO A 179 -8.75 7.13 -9.72
CA PRO A 179 -9.89 7.13 -10.63
C PRO A 179 -10.17 8.50 -11.28
N ASN A 180 -9.75 9.59 -10.65
CA ASN A 180 -9.97 10.94 -11.14
C ASN A 180 -8.71 11.54 -11.81
N ALA A 181 -7.64 10.77 -11.99
CA ALA A 181 -6.48 11.20 -12.75
C ALA A 181 -6.82 11.29 -14.24
N ARG A 182 -6.24 12.27 -14.94
CA ARG A 182 -6.30 12.34 -16.41
C ARG A 182 -5.30 11.39 -17.05
N THR A 183 -4.13 11.25 -16.43
CA THR A 183 -3.09 10.27 -16.77
C THR A 183 -2.17 10.06 -15.59
N VAL A 184 -1.53 8.89 -15.52
CA VAL A 184 -0.52 8.53 -14.52
C VAL A 184 0.73 8.07 -15.24
N GLN A 185 1.87 8.63 -14.86
CA GLN A 185 3.19 8.21 -15.34
C GLN A 185 3.98 7.61 -14.18
N ILE A 186 4.81 6.61 -14.48
CA ILE A 186 5.78 6.08 -13.52
C ILE A 186 7.10 6.78 -13.77
N VAL A 187 7.65 7.45 -12.75
CA VAL A 187 8.94 8.15 -12.80
C VAL A 187 9.88 7.55 -11.77
N GLY A 188 11.14 7.37 -12.14
CA GLY A 188 12.12 6.77 -11.24
C GLY A 188 13.53 6.69 -11.83
N ASP A 189 14.42 6.02 -11.10
CA ASP A 189 15.83 5.87 -11.48
C ASP A 189 15.99 5.20 -12.84
N PHE A 190 15.12 4.22 -13.15
CA PHE A 190 15.14 3.43 -14.40
C PHE A 190 14.85 4.26 -15.66
N ASN A 191 14.24 5.44 -15.55
CA ASN A 191 13.93 6.29 -16.70
C ASN A 191 14.45 7.74 -16.55
N GLY A 192 15.31 7.99 -15.56
CA GLY A 192 15.86 9.32 -15.26
C GLY A 192 14.79 10.34 -14.88
N TRP A 193 13.73 9.87 -14.24
CA TRP A 193 12.59 10.66 -13.75
C TRP A 193 11.77 11.34 -14.88
N ASP A 194 11.86 10.80 -16.11
CA ASP A 194 11.07 11.22 -17.28
C ASP A 194 9.99 10.15 -17.57
N GLY A 195 8.76 10.42 -17.17
CA GLY A 195 7.65 9.46 -17.29
C GLY A 195 6.95 9.42 -18.64
N ARG A 196 7.32 10.27 -19.62
CA ARG A 196 6.62 10.36 -20.91
C ARG A 196 6.60 9.07 -21.72
N GLY A 197 7.63 8.23 -21.55
CA GLY A 197 7.68 6.88 -22.15
C GLY A 197 7.06 5.78 -21.25
N HIS A 198 6.63 6.11 -20.06
CA HIS A 198 6.13 5.17 -19.04
C HIS A 198 4.78 5.63 -18.45
N ALA A 199 3.88 6.09 -19.31
CA ALA A 199 2.53 6.40 -18.90
C ALA A 199 1.70 5.10 -18.80
N ALA A 200 1.01 4.93 -17.67
CA ALA A 200 0.25 3.74 -17.36
C ALA A 200 -1.03 3.63 -18.21
N ARG A 201 -1.47 2.40 -18.47
CA ARG A 201 -2.80 2.12 -19.01
C ARG A 201 -3.84 2.19 -17.87
N VAL A 202 -5.03 2.65 -18.17
CA VAL A 202 -6.13 2.71 -17.23
C VAL A 202 -7.09 1.52 -17.38
N HIS A 203 -7.46 0.92 -16.25
CA HIS A 203 -8.64 0.07 -16.12
C HIS A 203 -9.83 0.96 -15.73
N ALA A 204 -10.48 1.54 -16.73
CA ALA A 204 -11.43 2.65 -16.55
C ALA A 204 -12.56 2.37 -15.55
N ASN A 205 -13.09 1.13 -15.52
CA ASN A 205 -14.16 0.74 -14.60
C ASN A 205 -13.70 0.62 -13.13
N LEU A 206 -12.39 0.60 -12.89
CA LEU A 206 -11.78 0.45 -11.56
C LEU A 206 -11.05 1.71 -11.11
N GLY A 207 -10.69 2.58 -12.06
CA GLY A 207 -9.81 3.71 -11.78
C GLY A 207 -8.38 3.28 -11.40
N VAL A 208 -7.96 2.08 -11.79
CA VAL A 208 -6.60 1.56 -11.56
C VAL A 208 -5.75 1.79 -12.79
N TRP A 209 -4.56 2.33 -12.57
CA TRP A 209 -3.53 2.56 -13.56
C TRP A 209 -2.43 1.52 -13.42
N GLU A 210 -2.00 0.90 -14.53
CA GLU A 210 -1.06 -0.22 -14.51
C GLU A 210 -0.05 -0.12 -15.65
N LEU A 211 1.22 -0.45 -15.37
CA LEU A 211 2.28 -0.59 -16.36
C LEU A 211 3.36 -1.58 -15.89
N PHE A 212 3.77 -2.49 -16.77
CA PHE A 212 4.96 -3.32 -16.58
C PHE A 212 6.19 -2.61 -17.17
N VAL A 213 7.25 -2.46 -16.36
CA VAL A 213 8.50 -1.78 -16.75
C VAL A 213 9.67 -2.76 -16.67
N PRO A 214 10.14 -3.28 -17.80
CA PRO A 214 11.22 -4.28 -17.84
C PRO A 214 12.58 -3.76 -17.37
N GLU A 215 12.81 -2.44 -17.46
CA GLU A 215 14.07 -1.78 -17.07
C GLU A 215 14.19 -1.56 -15.57
N ALA A 216 13.06 -1.47 -14.85
CA ALA A 216 13.04 -1.23 -13.41
C ALA A 216 13.52 -2.46 -12.62
N ARG A 217 14.17 -2.21 -11.50
CA ARG A 217 14.80 -3.23 -10.63
C ARG A 217 14.44 -3.00 -9.18
N VAL A 218 14.52 -4.06 -8.37
CA VAL A 218 14.50 -3.96 -6.91
C VAL A 218 15.63 -3.02 -6.46
N GLY A 219 15.29 -2.07 -5.58
CA GLY A 219 16.18 -1.01 -5.10
C GLY A 219 16.03 0.33 -5.83
N ASP A 220 15.45 0.35 -7.03
CA ASP A 220 15.18 1.62 -7.74
C ASP A 220 14.14 2.45 -6.97
N LYS A 221 14.33 3.75 -7.03
CA LYS A 221 13.39 4.74 -6.47
C LYS A 221 12.38 5.14 -7.52
N TYR A 222 11.14 5.37 -7.09
CA TYR A 222 10.07 5.77 -7.99
C TYR A 222 9.00 6.61 -7.31
N LYS A 223 8.18 7.25 -8.15
CA LYS A 223 6.93 7.92 -7.79
C LYS A 223 5.88 7.71 -8.88
N PHE A 224 4.62 7.91 -8.53
CA PHE A 224 3.56 8.13 -9.49
C PHE A 224 3.42 9.62 -9.77
N ARG A 225 3.62 10.02 -11.01
CA ARG A 225 3.37 11.38 -11.50
C ARG A 225 1.97 11.44 -12.06
N VAL A 226 1.09 12.14 -11.38
CA VAL A 226 -0.35 12.18 -11.68
C VAL A 226 -0.70 13.52 -12.32
N LEU A 227 -1.39 13.49 -13.45
CA LEU A 227 -2.03 14.66 -14.04
C LEU A 227 -3.46 14.75 -13.51
N THR A 228 -3.75 15.79 -12.76
CA THR A 228 -5.06 16.04 -12.16
C THR A 228 -6.09 16.53 -13.19
N GLN A 229 -7.38 16.50 -12.84
CA GLN A 229 -8.43 17.08 -13.69
C GLN A 229 -8.23 18.59 -13.94
N GLN A 230 -7.60 19.28 -12.99
CA GLN A 230 -7.28 20.71 -13.09
C GLN A 230 -6.09 20.99 -14.03
N GLY A 231 -5.40 19.95 -14.50
CA GLY A 231 -4.24 20.07 -15.41
C GLY A 231 -2.92 20.27 -14.69
N GLU A 232 -2.86 20.02 -13.39
CA GLU A 232 -1.63 20.11 -12.59
C GLU A 232 -0.93 18.74 -12.52
N TRP A 233 0.40 18.73 -12.63
CA TRP A 233 1.21 17.56 -12.38
C TRP A 233 1.61 17.50 -10.91
N VAL A 234 1.34 16.36 -10.26
CA VAL A 234 1.73 16.09 -8.88
C VAL A 234 2.50 14.79 -8.78
N ASP A 235 3.63 14.80 -8.05
CA ASP A 235 4.44 13.61 -7.80
C ASP A 235 4.05 13.00 -6.45
N LYS A 236 3.52 11.79 -6.46
CA LYS A 236 3.01 11.04 -5.31
C LYS A 236 3.89 9.84 -5.00
N CYS A 237 4.17 9.60 -3.70
CA CYS A 237 4.67 8.29 -3.30
C CYS A 237 3.58 7.23 -3.51
N ASP A 238 4.00 5.99 -3.65
CA ASP A 238 3.06 4.88 -3.80
C ASP A 238 2.35 4.60 -2.46
N PRO A 239 1.01 4.62 -2.41
CA PRO A 239 0.26 4.30 -1.20
C PRO A 239 0.52 2.90 -0.65
N LEU A 240 0.91 1.96 -1.53
CA LEU A 240 1.21 0.58 -1.18
C LEU A 240 2.70 0.24 -1.28
N ALA A 241 3.59 1.23 -1.24
CA ALA A 241 5.03 0.98 -1.21
C ALA A 241 5.45 0.19 0.03
N PHE A 242 6.32 -0.79 -0.15
CA PHE A 242 6.87 -1.61 0.94
C PHE A 242 8.12 -1.02 1.58
N ALA A 243 8.72 -0.03 0.94
CA ALA A 243 9.85 0.73 1.47
C ALA A 243 9.85 2.16 0.92
N ALA A 244 10.47 3.06 1.66
CA ALA A 244 10.60 4.47 1.30
C ALA A 244 12.02 4.97 1.60
N GLU A 245 12.38 6.08 0.95
CA GLU A 245 13.60 6.80 1.31
C GLU A 245 13.53 7.34 2.73
N LEU A 246 14.71 7.52 3.33
CA LEU A 246 14.81 8.19 4.63
C LEU A 246 14.38 9.66 4.49
N PRO A 247 13.44 10.14 5.32
CA PRO A 247 13.05 11.54 5.32
C PRO A 247 14.26 12.49 5.52
N PRO A 248 14.28 13.66 4.86
CA PRO A 248 13.18 14.33 4.16
C PRO A 248 12.95 13.91 2.70
N LEU A 249 13.66 12.91 2.20
CA LEU A 249 13.40 12.36 0.88
C LEU A 249 12.05 11.61 0.86
N THR A 250 11.41 11.52 -0.30
CA THR A 250 10.00 11.12 -0.39
C THR A 250 9.68 10.11 -1.47
N ALA A 251 10.68 9.48 -2.10
CA ALA A 251 10.42 8.45 -3.09
C ALA A 251 10.12 7.10 -2.42
N SER A 252 9.29 6.32 -3.08
CA SER A 252 9.10 4.90 -2.79
C SER A 252 10.28 4.09 -3.33
N ILE A 253 10.60 2.96 -2.71
CA ILE A 253 11.68 2.05 -3.13
C ILE A 253 11.07 0.71 -3.51
N ILE A 254 11.41 0.22 -4.71
CA ILE A 254 10.96 -1.10 -5.17
C ILE A 254 11.58 -2.19 -4.30
N THR A 255 10.74 -3.02 -3.70
CA THR A 255 11.17 -4.03 -2.72
C THR A 255 10.49 -5.36 -2.98
N ASP A 256 11.24 -6.46 -2.86
CA ASP A 256 10.71 -7.82 -2.87
C ASP A 256 10.63 -8.34 -1.44
N LEU A 257 9.43 -8.50 -0.90
CA LEU A 257 9.19 -9.01 0.45
C LEU A 257 9.30 -10.55 0.56
N ASN A 258 9.49 -11.26 -0.55
CA ASN A 258 9.54 -12.72 -0.55
C ASN A 258 10.97 -13.25 -0.37
N SER A 259 11.96 -12.39 -0.23
CA SER A 259 13.38 -12.76 -0.07
C SER A 259 13.73 -13.23 1.35
N TYR A 260 12.95 -12.83 2.36
CA TYR A 260 13.19 -13.18 3.75
C TYR A 260 12.72 -14.61 4.08
N HIS A 261 13.55 -15.35 4.84
CA HIS A 261 13.23 -16.70 5.32
C HIS A 261 12.92 -16.66 6.82
N TRP A 262 11.66 -16.90 7.16
CA TRP A 262 11.15 -16.94 8.52
C TRP A 262 11.56 -18.19 9.28
N ASN A 263 11.88 -18.05 10.57
CA ASN A 263 12.22 -19.13 11.48
C ASN A 263 11.27 -19.22 12.69
N ASP A 264 10.15 -18.52 12.65
CA ASP A 264 9.16 -18.40 13.71
C ASP A 264 7.95 -19.35 13.58
N GLY A 265 8.07 -20.42 12.78
CA GLY A 265 6.95 -21.34 12.51
C GLY A 265 6.30 -21.95 13.76
N GLU A 266 7.08 -22.23 14.82
CA GLU A 266 6.56 -22.71 16.09
C GLU A 266 5.69 -21.64 16.79
N TRP A 267 6.15 -20.40 16.80
CA TRP A 267 5.40 -19.27 17.35
C TRP A 267 4.09 -19.06 16.62
N MET A 268 4.12 -19.00 15.29
CA MET A 268 2.93 -18.82 14.45
C MET A 268 1.91 -19.94 14.62
N SER A 269 2.38 -21.18 14.72
CA SER A 269 1.51 -22.32 15.04
C SER A 269 0.89 -22.23 16.43
N HIS A 270 1.70 -21.86 17.45
CA HIS A 270 1.21 -21.64 18.80
C HIS A 270 0.16 -20.52 18.86
N ARG A 271 0.44 -19.38 18.23
CA ARG A 271 -0.49 -18.24 18.15
C ARG A 271 -1.84 -18.65 17.57
N ALA A 272 -1.84 -19.38 16.44
CA ALA A 272 -3.08 -19.78 15.77
C ALA A 272 -4.01 -20.65 16.65
N HIS A 273 -3.47 -21.33 17.66
CA HIS A 273 -4.23 -22.17 18.59
C HIS A 273 -4.42 -21.52 19.97
N SER A 274 -3.85 -20.33 20.17
CA SER A 274 -3.93 -19.64 21.46
C SER A 274 -5.29 -18.99 21.68
N GLN A 275 -5.60 -18.78 22.96
CA GLN A 275 -6.76 -17.99 23.39
C GLN A 275 -6.26 -16.79 24.21
N PRO A 276 -6.00 -15.64 23.57
CA PRO A 276 -5.35 -14.49 24.23
C PRO A 276 -6.05 -14.03 25.51
N LEU A 277 -7.38 -14.08 25.57
CA LEU A 277 -8.17 -13.70 26.76
C LEU A 277 -8.05 -14.68 27.94
N ARG A 278 -7.40 -15.83 27.75
CA ARG A 278 -7.19 -16.84 28.81
C ARG A 278 -5.73 -16.97 29.23
N GLN A 279 -4.87 -16.13 28.73
CA GLN A 279 -3.44 -16.14 29.03
C GLN A 279 -3.02 -14.79 29.60
N PRO A 280 -2.03 -14.76 30.51
CA PRO A 280 -1.49 -13.49 30.99
C PRO A 280 -0.77 -12.77 29.87
N MET A 281 -1.02 -11.48 29.72
CA MET A 281 -0.37 -10.59 28.77
C MET A 281 0.25 -9.43 29.54
N ASN A 282 1.57 -9.27 29.42
CA ASN A 282 2.32 -8.16 29.97
C ASN A 282 3.08 -7.48 28.82
N VAL A 283 2.68 -6.25 28.47
CA VAL A 283 3.10 -5.54 27.28
C VAL A 283 4.08 -4.43 27.64
N PHE A 284 5.18 -4.34 26.92
CA PHE A 284 6.09 -3.21 26.96
C PHE A 284 5.87 -2.31 25.74
N GLU A 285 5.27 -1.14 25.96
CA GLU A 285 5.11 -0.11 24.94
C GLU A 285 6.44 0.62 24.73
N VAL A 286 6.88 0.75 23.47
CA VAL A 286 8.20 1.30 23.16
C VAL A 286 8.22 2.11 21.87
N HIS A 287 8.80 3.32 21.95
CA HIS A 287 9.18 4.10 20.77
C HIS A 287 10.63 3.79 20.38
N LEU A 288 10.83 3.09 19.27
CA LEU A 288 12.15 2.61 18.83
C LEU A 288 13.17 3.73 18.67
N GLY A 289 12.73 4.91 18.24
CA GLY A 289 13.58 6.06 17.97
C GLY A 289 14.12 6.77 19.22
N SER A 290 13.56 6.55 20.41
CA SER A 290 13.95 7.23 21.67
C SER A 290 14.34 6.29 22.79
N TRP A 291 13.93 5.01 22.78
CA TRP A 291 14.19 4.06 23.85
C TRP A 291 15.67 3.90 24.16
N GLN A 292 16.48 3.65 23.13
CA GLN A 292 17.94 3.61 23.24
C GLN A 292 18.59 4.24 22.01
N LYS A 293 19.76 4.80 22.22
CA LYS A 293 20.58 5.41 21.17
C LYS A 293 21.86 4.63 20.94
N GLY A 294 22.43 4.74 19.74
CA GLY A 294 23.68 4.10 19.35
C GLY A 294 24.49 4.96 18.38
N PRO A 295 25.77 4.65 18.20
CA PRO A 295 26.62 5.34 17.22
C PRO A 295 26.28 4.92 15.78
N GLY A 296 26.72 5.72 14.80
CA GLY A 296 26.80 5.33 13.40
C GLY A 296 25.56 5.61 12.53
N ARG A 297 24.47 6.10 13.08
CA ARG A 297 23.28 6.50 12.32
C ARG A 297 22.83 7.92 12.64
N PRO A 298 22.11 8.59 11.71
CA PRO A 298 21.51 9.90 11.99
C PRO A 298 20.68 9.83 13.28
N HIS A 299 20.73 10.89 14.09
CA HIS A 299 20.01 11.02 15.36
C HIS A 299 20.30 9.89 16.39
N GLY A 300 21.33 9.06 16.16
CA GLY A 300 21.66 7.91 17.03
C GLY A 300 20.64 6.78 16.99
N TRP A 301 19.83 6.67 15.94
CA TRP A 301 18.88 5.56 15.79
C TRP A 301 19.59 4.21 15.69
N LEU A 302 19.09 3.24 16.46
CA LEU A 302 19.56 1.86 16.36
C LEU A 302 18.96 1.16 15.14
N HIS A 303 19.68 0.18 14.61
CA HIS A 303 19.19 -0.69 13.56
C HIS A 303 18.12 -1.66 14.11
N TYR A 304 17.15 -2.10 13.29
CA TYR A 304 16.15 -3.10 13.68
C TYR A 304 16.79 -4.35 14.27
N ARG A 305 17.88 -4.83 13.68
CA ARG A 305 18.62 -6.01 14.19
C ARG A 305 19.20 -5.78 15.58
N ASP A 306 19.80 -4.62 15.84
CA ASP A 306 20.33 -4.27 17.17
C ASP A 306 19.22 -4.13 18.19
N LEU A 307 18.10 -3.50 17.79
CA LEU A 307 16.91 -3.35 18.62
C LEU A 307 16.30 -4.70 19.00
N ALA A 308 16.25 -5.66 18.08
CA ALA A 308 15.76 -7.01 18.33
C ALA A 308 16.47 -7.67 19.50
N HIS A 309 17.81 -7.66 19.47
CA HIS A 309 18.63 -8.26 20.54
C HIS A 309 18.41 -7.55 21.88
N ARG A 310 18.47 -6.23 21.88
CA ARG A 310 18.36 -5.44 23.12
C ARG A 310 16.97 -5.53 23.75
N LEU A 311 15.91 -5.47 22.92
CA LEU A 311 14.53 -5.59 23.41
C LEU A 311 14.23 -7.00 23.91
N ALA A 312 14.70 -8.04 23.22
CA ALA A 312 14.52 -9.41 23.69
C ALA A 312 15.16 -9.63 25.07
N ASP A 313 16.39 -9.16 25.28
CA ASP A 313 17.07 -9.25 26.56
C ASP A 313 16.36 -8.45 27.65
N TYR A 314 15.87 -7.27 27.31
CA TYR A 314 15.12 -6.43 28.25
C TYR A 314 13.80 -7.08 28.65
N CYS A 315 12.99 -7.52 27.67
CA CYS A 315 11.69 -8.14 27.93
C CYS A 315 11.81 -9.41 28.76
N ARG A 316 12.78 -10.27 28.46
CA ARG A 316 13.03 -11.50 29.25
C ARG A 316 13.41 -11.18 30.69
N ARG A 317 14.29 -10.19 30.91
CA ARG A 317 14.72 -9.78 32.25
C ARG A 317 13.57 -9.16 33.05
N MET A 318 12.67 -8.42 32.39
CA MET A 318 11.55 -7.73 32.99
C MET A 318 10.25 -8.54 32.99
N ASN A 319 10.29 -9.74 32.39
CA ASN A 319 9.16 -10.67 32.28
C ASN A 319 7.98 -10.11 31.47
N PHE A 320 8.27 -9.32 30.39
CA PHE A 320 7.27 -8.93 29.41
C PHE A 320 7.02 -10.06 28.43
N THR A 321 5.75 -10.26 28.08
CA THR A 321 5.32 -11.27 27.10
C THR A 321 5.24 -10.71 25.69
N HIS A 322 5.02 -9.42 25.55
CA HIS A 322 4.88 -8.71 24.29
C HIS A 322 5.61 -7.37 24.33
N VAL A 323 6.00 -6.91 23.15
CA VAL A 323 6.33 -5.50 22.90
C VAL A 323 5.22 -4.88 22.06
N GLU A 324 4.84 -3.64 22.37
CA GLU A 324 3.97 -2.82 21.55
C GLU A 324 4.81 -1.67 20.99
N LEU A 325 4.97 -1.64 19.67
CA LEU A 325 5.78 -0.62 19.00
C LEU A 325 4.89 0.58 18.68
N LEU A 326 5.25 1.78 19.19
CA LEU A 326 4.68 3.01 18.66
C LEU A 326 4.79 3.00 17.13
N PRO A 327 3.98 3.78 16.41
CA PRO A 327 3.80 3.58 14.98
C PRO A 327 5.11 3.42 14.21
N VAL A 328 5.32 2.23 13.63
CA VAL A 328 6.51 1.87 12.84
C VAL A 328 6.30 2.09 11.35
N SER A 329 5.11 2.46 10.92
CA SER A 329 4.83 2.83 9.54
C SER A 329 5.62 4.08 9.14
N GLU A 330 6.03 4.19 7.88
CA GLU A 330 6.85 5.32 7.42
C GLU A 330 6.10 6.65 7.54
N HIS A 331 6.79 7.67 8.03
CA HIS A 331 6.25 8.99 8.33
C HIS A 331 7.29 10.10 8.07
N PRO A 332 6.87 11.29 7.58
CA PRO A 332 7.81 12.36 7.22
C PRO A 332 8.39 13.08 8.44
N PHE A 333 7.58 13.30 9.48
CA PHE A 333 7.94 14.11 10.63
C PHE A 333 8.28 13.27 11.86
N THR A 334 9.56 13.23 12.22
CA THR A 334 10.05 12.46 13.38
C THR A 334 9.39 12.86 14.70
N GLY A 335 9.02 14.14 14.87
CA GLY A 335 8.36 14.64 16.07
C GLY A 335 6.93 14.13 16.26
N SER A 336 6.32 13.52 15.23
CA SER A 336 5.01 12.87 15.35
C SER A 336 5.06 11.48 16.02
N TRP A 337 6.26 10.92 16.25
CA TRP A 337 6.50 9.56 16.75
C TRP A 337 5.89 8.46 15.86
N GLY A 338 5.57 8.79 14.61
CA GLY A 338 4.93 7.89 13.65
C GLY A 338 3.42 8.08 13.49
N TYR A 339 2.76 8.85 14.33
CA TYR A 339 1.31 9.07 14.24
C TYR A 339 0.86 9.90 13.02
N GLN A 340 1.78 10.50 12.27
CA GLN A 340 1.50 11.14 10.99
C GLN A 340 1.98 10.24 9.83
N THR A 341 1.35 9.09 9.67
CA THR A 341 1.71 8.04 8.71
C THR A 341 1.49 8.49 7.26
N VAL A 342 2.49 8.26 6.40
CA VAL A 342 2.40 8.41 4.93
C VAL A 342 2.54 7.07 4.23
N GLY A 343 3.49 6.23 4.65
CA GLY A 343 3.75 4.92 4.07
C GLY A 343 3.11 3.81 4.90
N TYR A 344 1.83 3.54 4.68
CA TYR A 344 1.05 2.57 5.46
C TYR A 344 1.57 1.14 5.35
N TYR A 345 2.19 0.78 4.23
CA TYR A 345 2.69 -0.56 3.94
C TYR A 345 4.21 -0.68 4.07
N ALA A 346 4.89 0.36 4.57
CA ALA A 346 6.33 0.38 4.72
C ALA A 346 6.74 0.55 6.18
N PRO A 347 7.59 -0.33 6.74
CA PRO A 347 8.25 -0.04 8.01
C PRO A 347 9.20 1.13 7.82
N THR A 348 9.32 1.99 8.85
CA THR A 348 10.13 3.20 8.74
C THR A 348 11.60 2.89 8.44
N SER A 349 12.12 3.55 7.42
CA SER A 349 13.51 3.45 6.96
C SER A 349 14.55 3.93 7.98
N ARG A 350 14.11 4.61 9.04
CA ARG A 350 14.97 5.12 10.14
C ARG A 350 15.80 4.02 10.79
N HIS A 351 15.26 2.81 10.87
CA HIS A 351 15.86 1.68 11.58
C HIS A 351 16.40 0.58 10.65
N GLY A 352 16.20 0.66 9.36
CA GLY A 352 16.68 -0.33 8.40
C GLY A 352 15.71 -0.63 7.26
N SER A 353 15.93 -1.76 6.61
CA SER A 353 15.11 -2.27 5.51
C SER A 353 13.90 -3.06 6.02
N PRO A 354 12.93 -3.36 5.14
CA PRO A 354 11.85 -4.32 5.43
C PRO A 354 12.36 -5.68 5.94
N ASP A 355 13.41 -6.25 5.34
CA ASP A 355 14.02 -7.51 5.79
C ASP A 355 14.61 -7.41 7.22
N ASP A 356 15.13 -6.25 7.58
CA ASP A 356 15.63 -6.02 8.93
C ASP A 356 14.51 -5.96 9.96
N PHE A 357 13.34 -5.43 9.56
CA PHE A 357 12.15 -5.45 10.41
C PHE A 357 11.56 -6.87 10.51
N MET A 358 11.55 -7.65 9.41
CA MET A 358 11.19 -9.08 9.47
C MET A 358 12.12 -9.84 10.44
N TYR A 359 13.43 -9.60 10.35
CA TYR A 359 14.37 -10.17 11.31
C TYR A 359 14.07 -9.77 12.76
N PHE A 360 13.68 -8.51 12.99
CA PHE A 360 13.33 -8.03 14.33
C PHE A 360 12.17 -8.83 14.91
N VAL A 361 11.10 -9.05 14.15
CA VAL A 361 9.93 -9.81 14.59
C VAL A 361 10.29 -11.29 14.78
N ASP A 362 10.92 -11.91 13.78
CA ASP A 362 11.37 -13.32 13.80
C ASP A 362 12.25 -13.61 15.04
N TYR A 363 13.19 -12.71 15.33
CA TYR A 363 14.08 -12.85 16.47
C TYR A 363 13.36 -12.80 17.83
N LEU A 364 12.35 -11.93 17.97
CA LEU A 364 11.53 -11.83 19.18
C LEU A 364 10.65 -13.08 19.36
N HIS A 365 10.00 -13.55 18.28
CA HIS A 365 9.19 -14.78 18.28
C HIS A 365 9.97 -16.00 18.72
N GLN A 366 11.19 -16.21 18.20
CA GLN A 366 12.07 -17.30 18.62
C GLN A 366 12.44 -17.24 20.12
N ARG A 367 12.16 -16.14 20.79
CA ARG A 367 12.40 -15.94 22.24
C ARG A 367 11.13 -15.88 23.06
N GLY A 368 9.99 -16.22 22.46
CA GLY A 368 8.71 -16.27 23.13
C GLY A 368 8.14 -14.89 23.44
N ILE A 369 8.46 -13.86 22.62
CA ILE A 369 7.99 -12.49 22.80
C ILE A 369 7.16 -12.12 21.58
N GLY A 370 5.87 -11.79 21.79
CA GLY A 370 4.98 -11.30 20.74
C GLY A 370 5.26 -9.84 20.38
N VAL A 371 4.86 -9.46 19.18
CA VAL A 371 5.05 -8.10 18.67
C VAL A 371 3.70 -7.50 18.26
N LEU A 372 3.31 -6.43 18.93
CA LEU A 372 2.16 -5.60 18.60
C LEU A 372 2.67 -4.32 17.92
N ILE A 373 1.88 -3.78 17.02
CA ILE A 373 2.16 -2.45 16.45
C ILE A 373 1.00 -1.51 16.73
N ASP A 374 1.35 -0.26 16.94
CA ASP A 374 0.41 0.85 16.98
C ASP A 374 0.04 1.23 15.55
N TRP A 375 -1.24 1.05 15.19
CA TRP A 375 -1.78 1.23 13.86
C TRP A 375 -2.71 2.44 13.82
N VAL A 376 -2.49 3.34 12.85
CA VAL A 376 -3.14 4.65 12.78
C VAL A 376 -4.12 4.73 11.60
N PRO A 377 -5.30 4.08 11.66
CA PRO A 377 -6.30 4.16 10.59
C PRO A 377 -7.22 5.39 10.73
N ALA A 378 -7.05 6.20 11.77
CA ALA A 378 -7.92 7.33 12.06
C ALA A 378 -7.67 8.52 11.13
N HIS A 379 -6.41 8.78 10.81
CA HIS A 379 -6.02 9.99 10.10
C HIS A 379 -4.65 9.86 9.40
N PHE A 380 -4.33 10.85 8.54
CA PHE A 380 -3.05 10.96 7.86
C PHE A 380 -2.65 12.44 7.68
N PRO A 381 -1.34 12.75 7.50
CA PRO A 381 -0.87 14.13 7.40
C PRO A 381 -1.22 14.76 6.04
N LYS A 382 -1.11 16.09 5.99
CA LYS A 382 -1.41 16.91 4.80
C LYS A 382 -0.24 17.03 3.81
N ASP A 383 0.78 16.19 3.92
CA ASP A 383 1.95 16.18 3.04
C ASP A 383 1.56 15.90 1.59
N ASN A 384 1.98 16.77 0.68
CA ASN A 384 1.56 16.72 -0.72
C ASN A 384 2.02 15.47 -1.49
N HIS A 385 3.13 14.85 -1.05
CA HIS A 385 3.63 13.62 -1.65
C HIS A 385 2.87 12.36 -1.20
N GLY A 386 2.08 12.46 -0.12
CA GLY A 386 1.29 11.36 0.45
C GLY A 386 -0.12 11.26 -0.12
N LEU A 387 -1.05 10.80 0.73
CA LEU A 387 -2.43 10.46 0.33
C LEU A 387 -3.30 11.70 0.03
N ARG A 388 -2.99 12.85 0.65
CA ARG A 388 -3.76 14.07 0.47
C ARG A 388 -4.01 14.37 -0.99
N ARG A 389 -5.28 14.54 -1.40
CA ARG A 389 -5.69 14.84 -2.79
C ARG A 389 -4.87 14.06 -3.81
N PHE A 390 -4.82 12.74 -3.63
CA PHE A 390 -3.88 11.87 -4.32
C PHE A 390 -3.94 12.02 -5.86
N ASP A 391 -5.14 12.08 -6.41
CA ASP A 391 -5.38 12.27 -7.85
C ASP A 391 -5.90 13.68 -8.19
N GLY A 392 -5.73 14.64 -7.28
CA GLY A 392 -6.26 16.01 -7.36
C GLY A 392 -7.61 16.18 -6.69
N SER A 393 -8.32 15.09 -6.38
CA SER A 393 -9.57 15.07 -5.63
C SER A 393 -9.36 14.63 -4.18
N ALA A 394 -10.36 14.80 -3.32
CA ALA A 394 -10.41 14.18 -1.99
C ALA A 394 -10.67 12.67 -2.17
N LEU A 395 -9.60 11.90 -2.44
CA LEU A 395 -9.68 10.48 -2.80
C LEU A 395 -9.79 9.59 -1.55
N TYR A 396 -8.86 9.76 -0.61
CA TYR A 396 -8.80 9.02 0.64
C TYR A 396 -9.55 9.71 1.78
N GLU A 397 -9.65 11.04 1.72
CA GLU A 397 -10.31 11.90 2.69
C GLU A 397 -11.72 12.32 2.23
N HIS A 398 -12.49 12.93 3.13
CA HIS A 398 -13.71 13.64 2.77
C HIS A 398 -13.42 15.03 2.19
N GLU A 399 -14.23 15.46 1.20
CA GLU A 399 -14.12 16.80 0.61
C GLU A 399 -14.54 17.89 1.61
N ASP A 400 -15.59 17.63 2.41
CA ASP A 400 -16.05 18.56 3.45
C ASP A 400 -15.11 18.49 4.67
N PRO A 401 -14.39 19.58 5.02
CA PRO A 401 -13.46 19.61 6.14
C PRO A 401 -14.13 19.33 7.49
N ARG A 402 -15.44 19.55 7.61
CA ARG A 402 -16.21 19.19 8.84
C ARG A 402 -16.28 17.68 9.07
N LYS A 403 -16.01 16.87 8.04
CA LYS A 403 -15.87 15.40 8.11
C LYS A 403 -14.44 14.93 7.84
N GLY A 404 -13.68 15.70 7.08
CA GLY A 404 -12.39 15.30 6.50
C GLY A 404 -11.14 15.80 7.22
N GLU A 405 -11.26 16.64 8.26
CA GLU A 405 -10.10 17.19 8.97
C GLU A 405 -10.23 17.07 10.48
N HIS A 406 -9.12 16.78 11.16
CA HIS A 406 -8.97 16.95 12.62
C HIS A 406 -8.40 18.33 12.92
N PRO A 407 -9.19 19.25 13.54
CA PRO A 407 -8.70 20.60 13.83
C PRO A 407 -7.50 20.62 14.78
N ASP A 408 -7.51 19.75 15.78
CA ASP A 408 -6.49 19.72 16.85
C ASP A 408 -5.15 19.20 16.33
N TRP A 409 -5.17 18.25 15.42
CA TRP A 409 -3.94 17.59 14.93
C TRP A 409 -3.49 18.11 13.57
N GLY A 410 -4.34 18.89 12.88
CA GLY A 410 -4.06 19.37 11.54
C GLY A 410 -3.97 18.29 10.47
N THR A 411 -4.54 17.12 10.73
CA THR A 411 -4.51 15.93 9.87
C THR A 411 -5.81 15.75 9.10
N LEU A 412 -5.82 14.88 8.10
CA LEU A 412 -7.00 14.50 7.33
C LEU A 412 -7.59 13.19 7.87
N ILE A 413 -8.92 13.05 7.79
CA ILE A 413 -9.67 11.86 8.22
C ILE A 413 -9.98 11.01 7.00
N PHE A 414 -9.78 9.68 7.10
CA PHE A 414 -10.17 8.74 6.07
C PHE A 414 -11.69 8.74 5.81
N ASN A 415 -12.07 8.62 4.55
CA ASN A 415 -13.46 8.47 4.14
C ASN A 415 -13.88 7.00 4.25
N TYR A 416 -14.32 6.57 5.43
CA TYR A 416 -14.75 5.19 5.69
C TYR A 416 -16.02 4.79 4.92
N GLY A 417 -16.77 5.74 4.38
CA GLY A 417 -17.92 5.48 3.50
C GLY A 417 -17.55 5.04 2.09
N ARG A 418 -16.25 5.19 1.70
CA ARG A 418 -15.76 4.74 0.40
C ARG A 418 -15.19 3.33 0.49
N ASN A 419 -15.76 2.39 -0.28
CA ASN A 419 -15.39 0.98 -0.22
C ASN A 419 -13.90 0.72 -0.49
N GLU A 420 -13.31 1.46 -1.43
CA GLU A 420 -11.89 1.31 -1.79
C GLU A 420 -10.98 1.80 -0.67
N VAL A 421 -11.38 2.85 0.08
CA VAL A 421 -10.64 3.34 1.25
C VAL A 421 -10.72 2.34 2.39
N ARG A 422 -11.90 1.78 2.66
CA ARG A 422 -12.05 0.69 3.64
C ARG A 422 -11.20 -0.51 3.25
N ASN A 423 -11.24 -0.91 1.98
CA ASN A 423 -10.43 -2.01 1.47
C ASN A 423 -8.92 -1.74 1.63
N PHE A 424 -8.46 -0.52 1.35
CA PHE A 424 -7.07 -0.11 1.58
C PHE A 424 -6.66 -0.29 3.03
N LEU A 425 -7.49 0.13 3.99
CA LEU A 425 -7.20 0.02 5.42
C LEU A 425 -7.29 -1.43 5.93
N VAL A 426 -8.32 -2.19 5.55
CA VAL A 426 -8.45 -3.60 5.96
C VAL A 426 -7.30 -4.44 5.38
N ALA A 427 -6.97 -4.25 4.10
CA ALA A 427 -5.83 -4.93 3.49
C ALA A 427 -4.50 -4.53 4.14
N ASN A 428 -4.37 -3.28 4.61
CA ASN A 428 -3.19 -2.82 5.34
C ASN A 428 -3.03 -3.52 6.70
N ALA A 429 -4.11 -3.68 7.44
CA ALA A 429 -4.10 -4.45 8.70
C ALA A 429 -3.65 -5.90 8.46
N LEU A 430 -4.24 -6.57 7.45
CA LEU A 430 -3.86 -7.92 7.09
C LEU A 430 -2.41 -8.03 6.60
N PHE A 431 -1.92 -7.02 5.88
CA PHE A 431 -0.54 -6.96 5.42
C PHE A 431 0.47 -7.05 6.56
N TRP A 432 0.28 -6.31 7.64
CA TRP A 432 1.16 -6.38 8.80
C TRP A 432 1.13 -7.75 9.47
N LEU A 433 -0.05 -8.36 9.57
CA LEU A 433 -0.23 -9.69 10.14
C LEU A 433 0.33 -10.80 9.23
N ASP A 434 0.21 -10.66 7.90
CA ASP A 434 0.59 -11.67 6.92
C ASP A 434 2.08 -11.59 6.51
N LYS A 435 2.58 -10.37 6.24
CA LYS A 435 3.95 -10.18 5.71
C LYS A 435 4.99 -9.97 6.80
N TYR A 436 4.59 -9.42 7.95
CA TYR A 436 5.50 -9.15 9.06
C TYR A 436 5.21 -10.00 10.31
N HIS A 437 4.26 -10.94 10.22
CA HIS A 437 3.88 -11.86 11.30
C HIS A 437 3.51 -11.17 12.63
N ILE A 438 3.08 -9.90 12.59
CA ILE A 438 2.67 -9.14 13.77
C ILE A 438 1.57 -9.89 14.53
N ASP A 439 1.60 -9.88 15.86
CA ASP A 439 0.66 -10.62 16.72
C ASP A 439 -0.60 -9.85 17.07
N GLY A 440 -0.61 -8.56 16.80
CA GLY A 440 -1.80 -7.75 16.99
C GLY A 440 -1.61 -6.29 16.68
N LEU A 441 -2.73 -5.60 16.60
CA LEU A 441 -2.82 -4.18 16.23
C LEU A 441 -3.46 -3.40 17.37
N ARG A 442 -2.74 -2.45 17.95
CA ARG A 442 -3.34 -1.41 18.77
C ARG A 442 -3.83 -0.32 17.84
N VAL A 443 -5.11 -0.04 17.87
CA VAL A 443 -5.76 0.93 16.98
C VAL A 443 -5.81 2.28 17.69
N ASP A 444 -5.07 3.23 17.12
CA ASP A 444 -4.94 4.59 17.61
C ASP A 444 -6.24 5.38 17.47
N ALA A 445 -6.55 6.21 18.46
CA ALA A 445 -7.55 7.25 18.42
C ALA A 445 -8.96 6.78 18.00
N VAL A 446 -9.41 5.61 18.41
CA VAL A 446 -10.72 5.05 18.05
C VAL A 446 -11.87 6.00 18.40
N ALA A 447 -11.79 6.72 19.51
CA ALA A 447 -12.79 7.73 19.88
C ALA A 447 -12.97 8.80 18.78
N SER A 448 -11.87 9.23 18.15
CA SER A 448 -11.91 10.23 17.07
C SER A 448 -12.59 9.71 15.80
N MET A 449 -12.60 8.38 15.61
CA MET A 449 -13.28 7.72 14.51
C MET A 449 -14.78 7.59 14.76
N LEU A 450 -15.17 7.27 16.01
CA LEU A 450 -16.55 6.97 16.38
C LEU A 450 -17.45 8.20 16.48
N TYR A 451 -16.90 9.38 16.76
CA TYR A 451 -17.66 10.59 17.00
C TYR A 451 -17.41 11.67 15.95
N LEU A 452 -18.46 12.03 15.19
CA LEU A 452 -18.42 13.10 14.19
C LEU A 452 -18.16 14.49 14.79
N ASP A 453 -18.47 14.67 16.07
CA ASP A 453 -18.26 15.90 16.84
C ASP A 453 -16.96 15.89 17.67
N TYR A 454 -16.08 14.89 17.49
CA TYR A 454 -14.83 14.78 18.24
C TYR A 454 -14.00 16.07 18.09
N SER A 455 -13.64 16.69 19.25
CA SER A 455 -12.90 17.95 19.34
C SER A 455 -13.49 19.11 18.52
N ARG A 456 -14.81 19.12 18.29
CA ARG A 456 -15.50 20.13 17.47
C ARG A 456 -16.57 20.85 18.29
N GLN A 457 -16.75 22.12 17.98
CA GLN A 457 -17.82 22.91 18.55
C GLN A 457 -19.12 22.78 17.72
N HIS A 458 -20.23 23.25 18.28
CA HIS A 458 -21.50 23.30 17.57
C HIS A 458 -21.35 24.04 16.23
N GLY A 459 -21.85 23.42 15.15
CA GLY A 459 -21.76 23.93 13.78
C GLY A 459 -20.47 23.57 13.03
N GLN A 460 -19.47 22.99 13.69
CA GLN A 460 -18.20 22.57 13.10
C GLN A 460 -18.17 21.10 12.64
N TRP A 461 -19.29 20.40 12.73
CA TRP A 461 -19.43 19.01 12.33
C TRP A 461 -20.78 18.78 11.62
N VAL A 462 -20.89 17.64 10.94
CA VAL A 462 -22.09 17.24 10.19
C VAL A 462 -22.66 15.99 10.86
N PRO A 463 -23.91 16.00 11.34
CA PRO A 463 -24.53 14.82 11.93
C PRO A 463 -24.70 13.69 10.90
N ASN A 464 -24.84 12.46 11.41
CA ASN A 464 -25.15 11.30 10.58
C ASN A 464 -26.59 11.40 10.01
N GLN A 465 -26.98 10.44 9.16
CA GLN A 465 -28.28 10.41 8.49
C GLN A 465 -29.50 10.36 9.45
N TYR A 466 -29.28 10.05 10.72
CA TYR A 466 -30.32 10.02 11.76
C TYR A 466 -30.27 11.25 12.68
N GLY A 467 -29.39 12.20 12.41
CA GLY A 467 -29.19 13.40 13.23
C GLY A 467 -28.27 13.21 14.44
N GLY A 468 -27.69 12.04 14.61
CA GLY A 468 -26.77 11.70 15.71
C GLY A 468 -25.32 12.07 15.40
N ARG A 469 -24.47 11.93 16.44
CA ARG A 469 -23.04 12.22 16.37
C ARG A 469 -22.16 11.00 16.08
N GLU A 470 -22.75 9.81 16.06
CA GLU A 470 -22.06 8.57 15.79
C GLU A 470 -21.65 8.49 14.31
N ASN A 471 -20.39 8.19 14.04
CA ASN A 471 -19.87 7.94 12.70
C ASN A 471 -20.18 6.49 12.30
N LEU A 472 -21.32 6.29 11.64
CA LEU A 472 -21.82 4.96 11.27
C LEU A 472 -20.86 4.26 10.30
N GLU A 473 -20.25 5.01 9.38
CA GLU A 473 -19.29 4.50 8.39
C GLU A 473 -18.01 3.96 9.06
N ALA A 474 -17.50 4.68 10.07
CA ALA A 474 -16.35 4.22 10.84
C ALA A 474 -16.69 3.01 11.74
N MET A 475 -17.91 2.96 12.31
CA MET A 475 -18.37 1.80 13.07
C MET A 475 -18.41 0.54 12.21
N ASP A 476 -18.94 0.66 10.99
CA ASP A 476 -19.00 -0.46 10.05
C ASP A 476 -17.61 -0.89 9.60
N PHE A 477 -16.70 0.06 9.36
CA PHE A 477 -15.30 -0.23 9.09
C PHE A 477 -14.62 -1.00 10.24
N LEU A 478 -14.77 -0.55 11.49
CA LEU A 478 -14.16 -1.21 12.66
C LEU A 478 -14.70 -2.62 12.88
N ARG A 479 -16.00 -2.84 12.65
CA ARG A 479 -16.61 -4.17 12.71
C ARG A 479 -16.08 -5.10 11.62
N GLU A 480 -15.99 -4.60 10.39
CA GLU A 480 -15.40 -5.34 9.26
C GLU A 480 -13.95 -5.69 9.53
N PHE A 481 -13.13 -4.72 9.93
CA PHE A 481 -11.73 -4.90 10.29
C PHE A 481 -11.55 -6.01 11.33
N ASN A 482 -12.23 -5.92 12.47
CA ASN A 482 -12.12 -6.91 13.54
C ASN A 482 -12.59 -8.29 13.10
N THR A 483 -13.69 -8.37 12.34
CA THR A 483 -14.21 -9.64 11.82
C THR A 483 -13.19 -10.32 10.92
N VAL A 484 -12.63 -9.57 9.95
CA VAL A 484 -11.68 -10.09 8.97
C VAL A 484 -10.36 -10.49 9.61
N VAL A 485 -9.83 -9.66 10.55
CA VAL A 485 -8.60 -9.99 11.27
C VAL A 485 -8.73 -11.28 12.05
N HIS A 486 -9.79 -11.44 12.84
CA HIS A 486 -9.97 -12.65 13.65
C HIS A 486 -10.27 -13.89 12.82
N GLU A 487 -10.92 -13.74 11.65
CA GLU A 487 -11.15 -14.84 10.72
C GLU A 487 -9.86 -15.32 10.04
N LYS A 488 -9.03 -14.38 9.58
CA LYS A 488 -7.82 -14.68 8.77
C LYS A 488 -6.60 -15.00 9.62
N HIS A 489 -6.50 -14.42 10.81
CA HIS A 489 -5.37 -14.57 11.72
C HIS A 489 -5.82 -14.99 13.12
N PRO A 490 -6.24 -16.26 13.32
CA PRO A 490 -6.60 -16.76 14.64
C PRO A 490 -5.48 -16.55 15.66
N GLY A 491 -5.85 -16.11 16.86
CA GLY A 491 -4.91 -15.79 17.95
C GLY A 491 -4.28 -14.40 17.88
N ALA A 492 -4.40 -13.68 16.76
CA ALA A 492 -4.03 -12.26 16.73
C ALA A 492 -5.00 -11.41 17.56
N VAL A 493 -4.50 -10.33 18.16
CA VAL A 493 -5.31 -9.43 19.01
C VAL A 493 -5.51 -8.08 18.35
N THR A 494 -6.69 -7.49 18.56
CA THR A 494 -6.97 -6.10 18.24
C THR A 494 -7.27 -5.33 19.52
N ILE A 495 -6.60 -4.19 19.74
CA ILE A 495 -6.69 -3.43 20.97
C ILE A 495 -7.15 -2.01 20.63
N ALA A 496 -8.26 -1.56 21.21
CA ALA A 496 -8.74 -0.21 20.95
C ALA A 496 -8.17 0.78 21.96
N GLU A 497 -7.58 1.87 21.47
CA GLU A 497 -7.48 3.09 22.27
C GLU A 497 -8.77 3.88 22.11
N GLU A 498 -9.70 3.60 23.04
CA GLU A 498 -10.98 4.28 23.11
C GLU A 498 -11.16 4.87 24.51
N SER A 499 -11.05 6.19 24.62
CA SER A 499 -11.00 6.94 25.88
C SER A 499 -12.36 7.37 26.42
N THR A 500 -13.45 7.08 25.72
CA THR A 500 -14.81 7.48 26.11
C THR A 500 -15.60 6.35 26.73
N ALA A 501 -16.85 6.63 27.09
CA ALA A 501 -17.79 5.64 27.61
C ALA A 501 -18.54 4.88 26.49
N TRP A 502 -17.98 4.76 25.28
CA TRP A 502 -18.60 3.98 24.21
C TRP A 502 -18.78 2.52 24.63
N PRO A 503 -20.01 1.97 24.55
CA PRO A 503 -20.28 0.64 25.06
C PRO A 503 -19.93 -0.44 24.04
N GLY A 504 -19.48 -1.61 24.54
CA GLY A 504 -19.31 -2.81 23.72
C GLY A 504 -18.15 -2.76 22.73
N VAL A 505 -17.11 -2.00 23.02
CA VAL A 505 -15.90 -1.94 22.17
C VAL A 505 -15.29 -3.32 22.02
N SER A 506 -15.13 -4.08 23.11
CA SER A 506 -14.59 -5.44 23.10
C SER A 506 -15.65 -6.55 23.08
N ARG A 507 -16.90 -6.21 22.77
CA ARG A 507 -17.96 -7.21 22.55
C ARG A 507 -17.96 -7.70 21.11
N PRO A 508 -18.30 -8.99 20.87
CA PRO A 508 -18.39 -9.53 19.53
C PRO A 508 -19.38 -8.75 18.64
N VAL A 509 -19.06 -8.68 17.34
CA VAL A 509 -19.87 -7.95 16.35
C VAL A 509 -21.30 -8.48 16.28
N TYR A 510 -21.49 -9.81 16.36
CA TYR A 510 -22.83 -10.45 16.34
C TYR A 510 -23.72 -10.05 17.54
N SER A 511 -23.13 -9.55 18.63
CA SER A 511 -23.88 -9.05 19.80
C SER A 511 -24.00 -7.50 19.80
N GLY A 512 -23.67 -6.85 18.68
CA GLY A 512 -23.76 -5.40 18.51
C GLY A 512 -22.52 -4.61 18.90
N GLY A 513 -21.44 -5.28 19.29
CA GLY A 513 -20.16 -4.65 19.63
C GLY A 513 -19.34 -4.24 18.41
N LEU A 514 -18.13 -3.69 18.66
CA LEU A 514 -17.16 -3.34 17.63
C LEU A 514 -16.21 -4.50 17.28
N GLY A 515 -16.14 -5.54 18.12
CA GLY A 515 -15.38 -6.76 17.86
C GLY A 515 -13.91 -6.72 18.25
N PHE A 516 -13.42 -5.69 18.95
CA PHE A 516 -12.05 -5.69 19.45
C PHE A 516 -11.81 -6.80 20.48
N THR A 517 -10.60 -7.33 20.53
CA THR A 517 -10.21 -8.29 21.57
C THR A 517 -10.13 -7.60 22.93
N LEU A 518 -9.52 -6.41 22.97
CA LEU A 518 -9.19 -5.67 24.18
C LEU A 518 -9.46 -4.17 23.98
N LYS A 519 -9.61 -3.45 25.11
CA LYS A 519 -9.72 -1.99 25.16
C LYS A 519 -8.79 -1.43 26.25
N TRP A 520 -8.07 -0.34 25.97
CA TRP A 520 -7.31 0.37 26.97
C TRP A 520 -8.24 0.99 28.03
N ASN A 521 -7.92 0.81 29.31
CA ASN A 521 -8.65 1.44 30.41
C ASN A 521 -8.03 2.80 30.77
N MET A 522 -8.38 3.82 30.00
CA MET A 522 -7.85 5.17 30.20
C MET A 522 -8.33 5.80 31.54
N GLY A 523 -9.50 5.42 32.01
CA GLY A 523 -10.02 5.84 33.31
C GLY A 523 -9.12 5.35 34.45
N TRP A 524 -8.83 4.05 34.47
CA TRP A 524 -7.90 3.45 35.44
C TRP A 524 -6.51 4.08 35.37
N MET A 525 -5.99 4.34 34.20
CA MET A 525 -4.69 5.01 33.99
C MET A 525 -4.68 6.39 34.68
N ASN A 526 -5.66 7.23 34.32
CA ASN A 526 -5.74 8.60 34.87
C ASN A 526 -5.89 8.62 36.37
N ASP A 527 -6.74 7.76 36.93
CA ASP A 527 -6.98 7.67 38.36
C ASP A 527 -5.73 7.18 39.10
N THR A 528 -5.07 6.13 38.57
CA THR A 528 -3.83 5.59 39.12
C THR A 528 -2.70 6.62 39.12
N LEU A 529 -2.50 7.32 38.01
CA LEU A 529 -1.49 8.38 37.88
C LEU A 529 -1.79 9.56 38.83
N ARG A 530 -3.06 9.92 39.03
CA ARG A 530 -3.48 10.95 39.98
C ARG A 530 -3.15 10.54 41.41
N TYR A 531 -3.45 9.29 41.77
CA TYR A 531 -3.11 8.73 43.07
C TYR A 531 -1.59 8.75 43.32
N PHE A 532 -0.78 8.32 42.35
CA PHE A 532 0.68 8.31 42.50
C PHE A 532 1.30 9.71 42.61
N ARG A 533 0.65 10.73 42.05
CA ARG A 533 1.08 12.15 42.18
C ARG A 533 0.83 12.73 43.58
N GLN A 534 -0.03 12.10 44.39
CA GLN A 534 -0.25 12.53 45.79
C GLN A 534 1.00 12.27 46.62
N GLU A 535 1.33 13.23 47.50
CA GLU A 535 2.36 13.00 48.51
C GLU A 535 2.01 11.76 49.35
N PRO A 536 2.98 10.91 49.70
CA PRO A 536 2.73 9.66 50.42
C PRO A 536 1.85 9.80 51.67
N ILE A 537 2.01 10.89 52.42
CA ILE A 537 1.21 11.16 53.64
C ILE A 537 -0.28 11.38 53.33
N HIS A 538 -0.63 11.85 52.12
CA HIS A 538 -2.00 12.13 51.73
C HIS A 538 -2.68 10.95 51.02
N ARG A 539 -1.92 9.95 50.52
CA ARG A 539 -2.46 8.82 49.76
C ARG A 539 -3.54 8.04 50.47
N GLN A 540 -3.46 7.94 51.82
CA GLN A 540 -4.47 7.27 52.63
C GLN A 540 -5.88 7.87 52.48
N PHE A 541 -6.02 9.11 52.06
CA PHE A 541 -7.31 9.77 51.82
C PHE A 541 -7.81 9.66 50.39
N HIS A 542 -7.03 9.05 49.48
CA HIS A 542 -7.29 8.98 48.07
C HIS A 542 -7.48 7.55 47.54
N HIS A 543 -7.65 6.54 48.38
CA HIS A 543 -7.84 5.14 48.01
C HIS A 543 -9.02 4.94 47.03
N GLY A 544 -10.04 5.81 47.07
CA GLY A 544 -11.16 5.82 46.16
C GLY A 544 -10.74 5.96 44.70
N GLU A 545 -9.65 6.66 44.39
CA GLU A 545 -9.10 6.80 43.04
C GLU A 545 -8.62 5.44 42.51
N LEU A 546 -7.97 4.59 43.32
CA LEU A 546 -7.53 3.26 42.90
C LEU A 546 -8.69 2.26 42.71
N THR A 547 -9.72 2.37 43.54
CA THR A 547 -10.81 1.39 43.60
C THR A 547 -11.98 1.75 42.68
N PHE A 548 -12.04 2.99 42.20
CA PHE A 548 -13.15 3.46 41.34
C PHE A 548 -13.34 2.59 40.09
N SER A 549 -12.25 2.18 39.47
CA SER A 549 -12.29 1.35 38.26
C SER A 549 -12.97 -0.01 38.46
N LEU A 550 -13.06 -0.52 39.68
CA LEU A 550 -13.74 -1.79 40.00
C LEU A 550 -15.25 -1.75 39.69
N ILE A 551 -15.84 -0.55 39.63
CA ILE A 551 -17.27 -0.36 39.33
C ILE A 551 -17.56 -0.81 37.89
N TYR A 552 -16.59 -0.63 36.95
CA TYR A 552 -16.77 -0.95 35.54
C TYR A 552 -15.75 -1.97 34.99
N ALA A 553 -14.91 -2.57 35.84
CA ALA A 553 -13.80 -3.44 35.44
C ALA A 553 -14.19 -4.63 34.56
N PHE A 554 -15.47 -5.06 34.58
CA PHE A 554 -15.98 -6.20 33.81
C PHE A 554 -16.94 -5.82 32.67
N THR A 555 -17.04 -4.53 32.35
CA THR A 555 -17.89 -4.08 31.24
C THR A 555 -17.25 -4.32 29.87
N GLU A 556 -15.93 -4.36 29.83
CA GLU A 556 -15.09 -4.61 28.64
C GLU A 556 -13.92 -5.54 29.00
N ASN A 557 -13.20 -6.04 28.02
CA ASN A 557 -11.92 -6.73 28.20
C ASN A 557 -10.81 -5.67 28.25
N PHE A 558 -10.40 -5.27 29.44
CA PHE A 558 -9.48 -4.15 29.61
C PHE A 558 -8.00 -4.53 29.61
N VAL A 559 -7.19 -3.72 28.91
CA VAL A 559 -5.75 -3.55 29.17
C VAL A 559 -5.59 -2.39 30.16
N LEU A 560 -4.69 -2.52 31.11
CA LEU A 560 -4.39 -1.50 32.12
C LEU A 560 -3.08 -0.77 31.75
N PRO A 561 -3.13 0.31 30.94
CA PRO A 561 -1.94 1.04 30.54
C PRO A 561 -1.40 1.91 31.68
N LEU A 562 -0.07 1.95 31.87
CA LEU A 562 0.63 2.82 32.84
C LEU A 562 1.88 3.41 32.22
#